data_6d37a6ff13ad574e78c7ff4ae8f5c4ab
#
_entry.id   6d37a6ff13ad574e78c7ff4ae8f5c4ab
#
_cell.length_a   1.000
_cell.length_b   1.000
_cell.length_c   1.000
_cell.angle_alpha   90.00
_cell.angle_beta   90.00
_cell.angle_gamma   90.00
#
_symmetry.space_group_name_H-M   'P 1'
#
loop_
_entity.id
_entity.type
_entity.pdbx_description
1 polymer ?
#
loop_
_entity_poly.entity_id
_entity_poly.type
_entity_poly.pdbx_seq_one_letter_code
_entity_poly.pdbx_strand_id
1 'polypeptide(L)'
;SLKGIPLKEAETGLRGFKYDREWMITDSDYQFLTQREIEAMATITVSIAKDFLLLESSKGHELRINLNAQREESVQVSVWRDTCNAYDEGEAASYWLTEKLGYWQGKTLRLVRFCSDRKRPVPEKYLHGREAESAFSDQFPYLITSWDSLKKLNEGLRENGKQEVTMGRFRPNIVVSDIASIENKTSLDL
;
A
#
# COMPACT_ATOMS: atom_id res chain seq x y z
N SER A 1 3.15 -3.21 -4.80
CA SER A 1 3.42 -2.02 -3.97
C SER A 1 4.90 -1.92 -3.61
N LEU A 2 5.39 -0.68 -3.45
CA LEU A 2 6.79 -0.37 -3.13
C LEU A 2 7.14 -0.70 -1.68
N LYS A 3 8.38 -0.44 -1.27
CA LYS A 3 8.84 -0.66 0.11
C LYS A 3 8.03 0.20 1.09
N GLY A 4 7.62 -0.39 2.22
CA GLY A 4 6.89 0.35 3.27
C GLY A 4 7.77 1.37 4.00
N ILE A 5 7.15 2.43 4.51
CA ILE A 5 7.83 3.48 5.30
C ILE A 5 7.56 3.21 6.78
N PRO A 6 8.58 2.97 7.62
CA PRO A 6 8.39 2.91 9.06
C PRO A 6 8.17 4.33 9.61
N LEU A 7 7.09 4.53 10.34
CA LEU A 7 6.72 5.80 10.94
C LEU A 7 6.66 5.69 12.45
N LYS A 8 7.04 6.76 13.17
CA LYS A 8 6.82 6.90 14.61
C LYS A 8 5.44 7.49 14.91
N GLU A 9 4.96 8.33 14.01
CA GLU A 9 3.69 9.02 14.11
C GLU A 9 3.02 9.03 12.73
N ALA A 10 1.71 8.92 12.68
CA ALA A 10 0.93 9.00 11.46
C ALA A 10 -0.39 9.72 11.72
N GLU A 11 -0.78 10.58 10.77
CA GLU A 11 -2.09 11.21 10.76
C GLU A 11 -3.13 10.22 10.24
N THR A 12 -4.23 10.06 10.97
CA THR A 12 -5.35 9.18 10.58
C THR A 12 -6.38 9.94 9.76
N GLY A 13 -6.95 9.26 8.78
CA GLY A 13 -8.04 9.76 7.94
C GLY A 13 -9.11 8.71 7.68
N LEU A 14 -10.11 9.05 6.89
CA LEU A 14 -11.21 8.15 6.52
C LEU A 14 -10.73 6.89 5.78
N ARG A 15 -9.63 6.97 5.06
CA ARG A 15 -9.07 5.90 4.22
C ARG A 15 -7.83 5.22 4.81
N GLY A 16 -7.56 5.40 6.09
CA GLY A 16 -6.36 4.89 6.74
C GLY A 16 -5.40 5.99 7.15
N PHE A 17 -4.12 5.67 7.27
CA PHE A 17 -3.09 6.68 7.49
C PHE A 17 -2.93 7.53 6.23
N LYS A 18 -2.72 8.82 6.44
CA LYS A 18 -2.49 9.79 5.36
C LYS A 18 -1.37 9.30 4.43
N TYR A 19 -1.63 9.32 3.14
CA TYR A 19 -0.76 8.84 2.08
C TYR A 19 -0.54 7.31 2.05
N ASP A 20 -1.10 6.53 2.96
CA ASP A 20 -0.97 5.09 2.90
C ASP A 20 -1.82 4.52 1.77
N ARG A 21 -1.19 3.75 0.89
CA ARG A 21 -1.83 3.11 -0.27
C ARG A 21 -2.63 4.05 -1.18
N GLU A 22 -2.24 5.34 -1.21
CA GLU A 22 -2.83 6.32 -2.13
C GLU A 22 -2.22 6.25 -3.54
N TRP A 23 -1.07 5.59 -3.70
CA TRP A 23 -0.45 5.36 -5.00
C TRP A 23 -0.40 3.89 -5.35
N MET A 24 -0.51 3.64 -6.66
CA MET A 24 -0.47 2.31 -7.24
C MET A 24 0.34 2.32 -8.53
N ILE A 25 1.06 1.23 -8.80
CA ILE A 25 1.70 1.01 -10.09
C ILE A 25 0.77 0.16 -10.94
N THR A 26 0.60 0.56 -12.19
CA THR A 26 -0.16 -0.15 -13.21
C THR A 26 0.69 -0.35 -14.46
N ASP A 27 0.23 -1.15 -15.40
CA ASP A 27 0.69 -1.10 -16.79
C ASP A 27 0.07 0.10 -17.54
N SER A 28 0.41 0.28 -18.82
CA SER A 28 -0.11 1.35 -19.67
C SER A 28 -1.61 1.22 -19.99
N ASP A 29 -2.24 0.06 -19.71
CA ASP A 29 -3.68 -0.13 -19.81
C ASP A 29 -4.37 0.04 -18.45
N TYR A 30 -3.68 0.63 -17.48
CA TYR A 30 -4.15 0.89 -16.12
C TYR A 30 -4.57 -0.37 -15.34
N GLN A 31 -3.97 -1.53 -15.66
CA GLN A 31 -4.15 -2.75 -14.90
C GLN A 31 -3.17 -2.79 -13.75
N PHE A 32 -3.67 -3.08 -12.57
CA PHE A 32 -2.91 -3.15 -11.32
C PHE A 32 -1.75 -4.15 -11.36
N LEU A 33 -0.57 -3.73 -10.90
CA LEU A 33 0.62 -4.56 -10.79
C LEU A 33 1.11 -4.64 -9.33
N THR A 34 1.59 -5.81 -8.94
CA THR A 34 2.11 -6.08 -7.61
C THR A 34 3.56 -6.55 -7.64
N GLN A 35 4.15 -6.76 -6.46
CA GLN A 35 5.46 -7.41 -6.34
C GLN A 35 5.46 -8.89 -6.78
N ARG A 36 4.30 -9.50 -7.01
CA ARG A 36 4.22 -10.85 -7.57
C ARG A 36 4.55 -10.86 -9.06
N GLU A 37 4.14 -9.80 -9.76
CA GLU A 37 4.44 -9.59 -11.17
C GLU A 37 5.82 -8.97 -11.38
N ILE A 38 6.20 -7.98 -10.53
CA ILE A 38 7.47 -7.24 -10.64
C ILE A 38 8.14 -7.21 -9.26
N GLU A 39 8.96 -8.20 -8.96
CA GLU A 39 9.66 -8.33 -7.67
C GLU A 39 10.55 -7.12 -7.36
N ALA A 40 11.14 -6.51 -8.39
CA ALA A 40 11.99 -5.32 -8.28
C ALA A 40 11.28 -4.12 -7.63
N MET A 41 9.95 -4.08 -7.59
CA MET A 41 9.21 -3.04 -6.84
C MET A 41 9.62 -2.99 -5.35
N ALA A 42 10.03 -4.12 -4.76
CA ALA A 42 10.48 -4.18 -3.37
C ALA A 42 11.80 -3.44 -3.12
N THR A 43 12.56 -3.11 -4.17
CA THR A 43 13.84 -2.40 -4.08
C THR A 43 13.68 -0.88 -4.10
N ILE A 44 12.52 -0.37 -4.52
CA ILE A 44 12.25 1.07 -4.54
C ILE A 44 11.94 1.54 -3.13
N THR A 45 12.78 2.41 -2.61
CA THR A 45 12.56 3.09 -1.33
C THR A 45 11.62 4.26 -1.53
N VAL A 46 10.72 4.45 -0.56
CA VAL A 46 9.72 5.52 -0.58
C VAL A 46 9.87 6.37 0.66
N SER A 47 9.76 7.67 0.52
CA SER A 47 9.67 8.61 1.64
C SER A 47 8.77 9.79 1.29
N ILE A 48 8.30 10.50 2.32
CA ILE A 48 7.54 11.74 2.16
C ILE A 48 8.37 12.86 2.76
N ALA A 49 8.67 13.86 1.95
CA ALA A 49 9.45 15.01 2.37
C ALA A 49 8.69 16.29 2.00
N LYS A 50 8.16 16.97 3.01
CA LYS A 50 7.37 18.21 2.90
C LYS A 50 6.23 18.06 1.88
N ASP A 51 6.44 18.53 0.66
CA ASP A 51 5.43 18.59 -0.40
C ASP A 51 5.63 17.52 -1.50
N PHE A 52 6.50 16.54 -1.26
CA PHE A 52 6.87 15.53 -2.25
C PHE A 52 6.79 14.11 -1.71
N LEU A 53 6.24 13.22 -2.51
CA LEU A 53 6.51 11.80 -2.44
C LEU A 53 7.80 11.54 -3.22
N LEU A 54 8.78 10.94 -2.57
CA LEU A 54 10.07 10.60 -3.14
C LEU A 54 10.15 9.10 -3.35
N LEU A 55 10.50 8.69 -4.56
CA LEU A 55 10.80 7.30 -4.90
C LEU A 55 12.28 7.23 -5.27
N GLU A 56 13.03 6.36 -4.61
CA GLU A 56 14.46 6.21 -4.84
C GLU A 56 14.79 4.76 -5.21
N SER A 57 15.54 4.60 -6.30
CA SER A 57 16.07 3.31 -6.71
C SER A 57 17.35 2.97 -5.94
N SER A 58 17.71 1.69 -5.90
CA SER A 58 18.95 1.21 -5.28
C SER A 58 20.24 1.85 -5.85
N LYS A 59 20.15 2.49 -7.01
CA LYS A 59 21.25 3.20 -7.67
C LYS A 59 21.26 4.72 -7.39
N GLY A 60 20.43 5.21 -6.46
CA GLY A 60 20.39 6.61 -6.05
C GLY A 60 19.65 7.54 -7.02
N HIS A 61 18.93 7.02 -8.02
CA HIS A 61 18.08 7.84 -8.88
C HIS A 61 16.75 8.10 -8.21
N GLU A 62 16.37 9.36 -8.08
CA GLU A 62 15.18 9.81 -7.38
C GLU A 62 14.10 10.31 -8.36
N LEU A 63 12.85 9.97 -8.09
CA LEU A 63 11.67 10.56 -8.69
C LEU A 63 10.92 11.35 -7.61
N ARG A 64 10.53 12.58 -7.92
CA ARG A 64 9.76 13.48 -7.05
C ARG A 64 8.38 13.69 -7.60
N ILE A 65 7.36 13.36 -6.82
CA ILE A 65 5.95 13.57 -7.13
C ILE A 65 5.43 14.67 -6.20
N ASN A 66 4.97 15.77 -6.76
CA ASN A 66 4.42 16.87 -5.97
C ASN A 66 3.05 16.49 -5.40
N LEU A 67 2.94 16.49 -4.06
CA LEU A 67 1.72 16.13 -3.34
C LEU A 67 0.57 17.12 -3.57
N ASN A 68 0.92 18.39 -3.82
CA ASN A 68 -0.02 19.51 -3.97
C ASN A 68 -0.32 19.87 -5.42
N ALA A 69 0.24 19.15 -6.41
CA ALA A 69 -0.06 19.41 -7.80
C ALA A 69 -1.55 19.18 -8.08
N GLN A 70 -2.17 20.14 -8.78
CA GLN A 70 -3.53 19.95 -9.27
C GLN A 70 -3.55 18.92 -10.40
N ARG A 71 -4.56 18.08 -10.41
CA ARG A 71 -4.80 17.04 -11.39
C ARG A 71 -6.24 17.15 -11.85
N GLU A 72 -6.43 17.39 -13.13
CA GLU A 72 -7.74 17.69 -13.71
C GLU A 72 -8.39 16.45 -14.32
N GLU A 73 -7.59 15.61 -14.98
CA GLU A 73 -8.08 14.44 -15.68
C GLU A 73 -7.87 13.16 -14.88
N SER A 74 -8.96 12.44 -14.65
CA SER A 74 -8.90 11.11 -14.03
C SER A 74 -8.96 10.01 -15.07
N VAL A 75 -8.27 8.91 -14.77
CA VAL A 75 -8.28 7.67 -15.52
C VAL A 75 -8.99 6.58 -14.74
N GLN A 76 -9.56 5.61 -15.43
CA GLN A 76 -10.09 4.41 -14.77
C GLN A 76 -8.97 3.39 -14.60
N VAL A 77 -8.83 2.88 -13.38
CA VAL A 77 -7.86 1.85 -13.05
C VAL A 77 -8.55 0.62 -12.48
N SER A 78 -8.03 -0.56 -12.82
CA SER A 78 -8.51 -1.82 -12.24
C SER A 78 -7.68 -2.17 -11.01
N VAL A 79 -8.36 -2.47 -9.90
CA VAL A 79 -7.76 -2.94 -8.64
C VAL A 79 -8.45 -4.25 -8.24
N TRP A 80 -7.80 -5.39 -8.46
CA TRP A 80 -8.39 -6.71 -8.31
C TRP A 80 -9.64 -6.89 -9.21
N ARG A 81 -10.82 -6.92 -8.58
CA ARG A 81 -12.12 -7.02 -9.27
C ARG A 81 -12.87 -5.70 -9.34
N ASP A 82 -12.30 -4.65 -8.75
CA ASP A 82 -12.91 -3.33 -8.70
C ASP A 82 -12.32 -2.44 -9.79
N THR A 83 -13.10 -1.45 -10.19
CA THR A 83 -12.65 -0.33 -11.03
C THR A 83 -12.87 0.96 -10.26
N CYS A 84 -11.87 1.82 -10.23
CA CYS A 84 -11.99 3.12 -9.58
C CYS A 84 -11.25 4.21 -10.37
N ASN A 85 -11.52 5.47 -10.03
CA ASN A 85 -10.85 6.60 -10.66
C ASN A 85 -9.53 6.90 -9.94
N ALA A 86 -8.52 7.24 -10.73
CA ALA A 86 -7.21 7.65 -10.27
C ALA A 86 -6.67 8.80 -11.12
N TYR A 87 -5.73 9.55 -10.60
CA TYR A 87 -4.94 10.52 -11.35
C TYR A 87 -3.65 9.87 -11.79
N ASP A 88 -3.30 10.00 -13.06
CA ASP A 88 -1.99 9.60 -13.55
C ASP A 88 -0.94 10.65 -13.17
N GLU A 89 0.19 10.22 -12.62
CA GLU A 89 1.28 11.12 -12.22
C GLU A 89 2.17 11.57 -13.40
N GLY A 90 1.82 11.15 -14.60
CA GLY A 90 2.36 11.65 -15.87
C GLY A 90 3.57 10.89 -16.40
N GLU A 91 4.06 11.38 -17.56
CA GLU A 91 5.08 10.70 -18.35
C GLU A 91 6.44 10.59 -17.65
N ALA A 92 6.82 11.58 -16.84
CA ALA A 92 8.09 11.53 -16.11
C ALA A 92 8.10 10.35 -15.10
N ALA A 93 6.98 10.10 -14.41
CA ALA A 93 6.83 8.98 -13.51
C ALA A 93 6.81 7.65 -14.26
N SER A 94 6.11 7.57 -15.39
CA SER A 94 6.07 6.42 -16.27
C SER A 94 7.46 6.04 -16.78
N TYR A 95 8.18 7.01 -17.32
CA TYR A 95 9.54 6.80 -17.82
C TYR A 95 10.48 6.29 -16.73
N TRP A 96 10.48 6.95 -15.56
CA TRP A 96 11.34 6.57 -14.44
C TRP A 96 11.03 5.14 -13.95
N LEU A 97 9.76 4.80 -13.77
CA LEU A 97 9.34 3.47 -13.32
C LEU A 97 9.73 2.40 -14.35
N THR A 98 9.47 2.65 -15.63
CA THR A 98 9.78 1.70 -16.69
C THR A 98 11.30 1.51 -16.84
N GLU A 99 12.08 2.58 -16.69
CA GLU A 99 13.53 2.50 -16.69
C GLU A 99 14.10 1.68 -15.53
N LYS A 100 13.51 1.83 -14.31
CA LYS A 100 14.01 1.18 -13.09
C LYS A 100 13.48 -0.24 -12.89
N LEU A 101 12.27 -0.53 -13.33
CA LEU A 101 11.58 -1.78 -13.09
C LEU A 101 11.45 -2.65 -14.36
N GLY A 102 11.71 -2.08 -15.53
CA GLY A 102 11.50 -2.73 -16.82
C GLY A 102 10.08 -2.62 -17.34
N TYR A 103 9.89 -3.09 -18.59
CA TYR A 103 8.58 -3.22 -19.20
C TYR A 103 7.84 -4.44 -18.63
N TRP A 104 6.53 -4.35 -18.49
CA TRP A 104 5.69 -5.49 -18.15
C TRP A 104 4.94 -5.97 -19.41
N GLN A 105 5.25 -7.16 -19.88
CA GLN A 105 4.65 -7.74 -21.11
C GLN A 105 4.69 -6.78 -22.31
N GLY A 106 5.79 -6.05 -22.48
CA GLY A 106 5.97 -5.05 -23.54
C GLY A 106 5.31 -3.70 -23.29
N LYS A 107 4.63 -3.52 -22.16
CA LYS A 107 3.97 -2.27 -21.76
C LYS A 107 4.83 -1.45 -20.81
N THR A 108 4.70 -0.13 -20.90
CA THR A 108 5.28 0.80 -19.92
C THR A 108 4.52 0.74 -18.59
N LEU A 109 5.16 1.22 -17.54
CA LEU A 109 4.55 1.31 -16.22
C LEU A 109 4.01 2.72 -15.97
N ARG A 110 2.92 2.81 -15.21
CA ARG A 110 2.33 4.09 -14.79
C ARG A 110 2.30 4.17 -13.28
N LEU A 111 2.44 5.36 -12.73
CA LEU A 111 2.14 5.66 -11.34
C LEU A 111 0.81 6.39 -11.30
N VAL A 112 -0.13 5.87 -10.53
CA VAL A 112 -1.44 6.50 -10.39
C VAL A 112 -1.72 6.82 -8.94
N ARG A 113 -2.43 7.93 -8.69
CA ARG A 113 -2.87 8.36 -7.36
C ARG A 113 -4.38 8.27 -7.25
N PHE A 114 -4.88 7.78 -6.14
CA PHE A 114 -6.31 7.68 -5.85
C PHE A 114 -6.99 9.05 -5.90
N CYS A 115 -8.14 9.15 -6.58
CA CYS A 115 -8.94 10.37 -6.61
C CYS A 115 -9.60 10.60 -5.25
N SER A 116 -9.21 11.66 -4.55
CA SER A 116 -9.69 11.96 -3.21
C SER A 116 -11.17 12.38 -3.16
N ASP A 117 -11.71 12.86 -4.27
CA ASP A 117 -13.11 13.24 -4.46
C ASP A 117 -14.05 12.05 -4.73
N ARG A 118 -13.51 10.86 -4.87
CA ARG A 118 -14.26 9.63 -5.10
C ARG A 118 -14.20 8.71 -3.89
N LYS A 119 -15.30 8.00 -3.65
CA LYS A 119 -15.43 7.04 -2.56
C LYS A 119 -15.17 5.63 -3.07
N ARG A 120 -14.39 4.86 -2.31
CA ARG A 120 -14.29 3.41 -2.45
C ARG A 120 -14.68 2.81 -1.10
N PRO A 121 -15.98 2.53 -0.89
CA PRO A 121 -16.48 2.09 0.40
C PRO A 121 -15.98 0.68 0.75
N VAL A 122 -15.74 0.44 2.01
CA VAL A 122 -15.57 -0.91 2.56
C VAL A 122 -16.93 -1.63 2.49
N PRO A 123 -16.98 -2.95 2.19
CA PRO A 123 -18.23 -3.67 2.11
C PRO A 123 -19.06 -3.56 3.39
N GLU A 124 -20.33 -3.17 3.25
CA GLU A 124 -21.26 -2.85 4.34
C GLU A 124 -21.38 -3.96 5.40
N LYS A 125 -21.32 -5.22 4.97
CA LYS A 125 -21.40 -6.39 5.87
C LYS A 125 -20.36 -6.41 6.99
N TYR A 126 -19.28 -5.62 6.88
CA TYR A 126 -18.24 -5.52 7.91
C TYR A 126 -18.29 -4.23 8.71
N LEU A 127 -19.18 -3.30 8.37
CA LEU A 127 -19.18 -1.95 8.94
C LEU A 127 -20.05 -1.82 10.18
N HIS A 128 -20.99 -2.75 10.41
CA HIS A 128 -21.92 -2.71 11.55
C HIS A 128 -22.58 -1.33 11.72
N GLY A 129 -23.03 -0.74 10.59
CA GLY A 129 -23.67 0.58 10.57
C GLY A 129 -22.71 1.77 10.63
N ARG A 130 -21.39 1.56 10.51
CA ARG A 130 -20.38 2.62 10.42
C ARG A 130 -19.98 2.86 8.96
N GLU A 131 -19.29 3.96 8.71
CA GLU A 131 -18.71 4.26 7.41
C GLU A 131 -17.20 4.06 7.46
N ALA A 132 -16.64 3.44 6.41
CA ALA A 132 -15.21 3.38 6.16
C ALA A 132 -14.93 3.32 4.65
N GLU A 133 -13.84 3.92 4.26
CA GLU A 133 -13.36 3.96 2.88
C GLU A 133 -11.95 3.38 2.79
N SER A 134 -11.56 2.96 1.62
CA SER A 134 -10.18 2.56 1.32
C SER A 134 -9.70 3.24 0.04
N ALA A 135 -8.41 3.51 -0.06
CA ALA A 135 -7.78 3.90 -1.32
C ALA A 135 -7.43 2.63 -2.12
N PHE A 136 -6.18 2.40 -2.47
CA PHE A 136 -5.74 1.18 -3.17
C PHE A 136 -5.40 0.01 -2.22
N SER A 137 -5.89 0.03 -0.97
CA SER A 137 -5.80 -1.14 -0.11
C SER A 137 -6.71 -2.27 -0.59
N ASP A 138 -6.43 -3.51 -0.18
CA ASP A 138 -7.17 -4.67 -0.69
C ASP A 138 -8.66 -4.58 -0.35
N GLN A 139 -9.00 -4.26 0.89
CA GLN A 139 -10.38 -4.16 1.33
C GLN A 139 -10.58 -3.15 2.48
N PHE A 140 -9.67 -3.14 3.45
CA PHE A 140 -9.76 -2.32 4.65
C PHE A 140 -8.63 -1.29 4.70
N PRO A 141 -8.85 -0.12 5.34
CA PRO A 141 -7.85 0.92 5.45
C PRO A 141 -6.66 0.54 6.34
N TYR A 142 -6.86 -0.38 7.30
CA TYR A 142 -5.81 -0.79 8.23
C TYR A 142 -5.62 -2.30 8.26
N LEU A 143 -4.36 -2.73 8.30
CA LEU A 143 -3.95 -4.09 8.63
C LEU A 143 -3.18 -4.05 9.95
N ILE A 144 -3.73 -4.71 10.96
CA ILE A 144 -3.10 -4.88 12.27
C ILE A 144 -2.56 -6.30 12.35
N THR A 145 -1.32 -6.45 12.78
CA THR A 145 -0.67 -7.74 12.99
C THR A 145 -0.02 -7.78 14.37
N SER A 146 0.38 -8.98 14.83
CA SER A 146 1.13 -9.10 16.08
C SER A 146 2.44 -9.87 15.90
N TRP A 147 3.43 -9.53 16.73
CA TRP A 147 4.69 -10.27 16.80
C TRP A 147 4.47 -11.72 17.25
N ASP A 148 3.51 -11.97 18.14
CA ASP A 148 3.20 -13.32 18.63
C ASP A 148 2.62 -14.19 17.52
N SER A 149 1.75 -13.62 16.67
CA SER A 149 1.22 -14.32 15.50
C SER A 149 2.31 -14.65 14.49
N LEU A 150 3.23 -13.73 14.25
CA LEU A 150 4.38 -13.98 13.38
C LEU A 150 5.29 -15.09 13.94
N LYS A 151 5.56 -15.06 15.25
CA LYS A 151 6.36 -16.09 15.92
C LYS A 151 5.75 -17.48 15.75
N LYS A 152 4.46 -17.62 16.04
CA LYS A 152 3.72 -18.90 15.84
C LYS A 152 3.77 -19.36 14.40
N LEU A 153 3.59 -18.46 13.44
CA LEU A 153 3.68 -18.78 12.01
C LEU A 153 5.08 -19.31 11.65
N ASN A 154 6.13 -18.63 12.12
CA ASN A 154 7.51 -19.03 11.83
C ASN A 154 7.90 -20.34 12.50
N GLU A 155 7.37 -20.64 13.71
CA GLU A 155 7.50 -21.94 14.34
C GLU A 155 6.92 -23.04 13.45
N GLY A 156 5.67 -22.87 12.98
CA GLY A 156 5.05 -23.83 12.07
C GLY A 156 5.74 -23.95 10.71
N LEU A 157 6.32 -22.86 10.18
CA LEU A 157 7.12 -22.91 8.96
C LEU A 157 8.38 -23.74 9.15
N ARG A 158 9.11 -23.56 10.26
CA ARG A 158 10.31 -24.33 10.60
C ARG A 158 10.01 -25.84 10.76
N GLU A 159 8.94 -26.16 11.48
CA GLU A 159 8.49 -27.57 11.67
C GLU A 159 8.21 -28.27 10.34
N ASN A 160 7.76 -27.50 9.32
CA ASN A 160 7.51 -27.99 7.97
C ASN A 160 8.69 -27.82 7.01
N GLY A 161 9.90 -27.53 7.51
CA GLY A 161 11.11 -27.36 6.70
C GLY A 161 11.08 -26.15 5.75
N LYS A 162 10.26 -25.14 6.04
CA LYS A 162 10.13 -23.92 5.24
C LYS A 162 10.90 -22.76 5.87
N GLN A 163 11.27 -21.80 5.04
CA GLN A 163 11.93 -20.59 5.50
C GLN A 163 10.97 -19.68 6.28
N GLU A 164 11.50 -19.05 7.31
CA GLU A 164 10.80 -18.04 8.08
C GLU A 164 10.50 -16.80 7.22
N VAL A 165 9.45 -16.09 7.59
CA VAL A 165 9.05 -14.84 6.95
C VAL A 165 9.17 -13.67 7.90
N THR A 166 9.43 -12.49 7.37
CA THR A 166 9.52 -11.25 8.15
C THR A 166 8.16 -10.55 8.25
N MET A 167 7.99 -9.70 9.24
CA MET A 167 6.79 -8.86 9.40
C MET A 167 6.53 -7.99 8.17
N GLY A 168 7.57 -7.48 7.53
CA GLY A 168 7.47 -6.68 6.31
C GLY A 168 6.77 -7.36 5.14
N ARG A 169 6.77 -8.73 5.09
CA ARG A 169 6.05 -9.47 4.06
C ARG A 169 4.54 -9.24 4.07
N PHE A 170 3.97 -8.98 5.24
CA PHE A 170 2.52 -8.74 5.41
C PHE A 170 2.16 -7.28 5.22
N ARG A 171 3.14 -6.37 5.27
CA ARG A 171 2.95 -4.94 5.08
C ARG A 171 1.87 -4.34 6.00
N PRO A 172 1.96 -4.61 7.32
CA PRO A 172 1.00 -4.09 8.27
C PRO A 172 1.09 -2.57 8.40
N ASN A 173 -0.02 -1.96 8.77
CA ASN A 173 -0.08 -0.58 9.22
C ASN A 173 0.35 -0.46 10.69
N ILE A 174 -0.09 -1.43 11.49
CA ILE A 174 0.12 -1.45 12.93
C ILE A 174 0.64 -2.83 13.32
N VAL A 175 1.72 -2.86 14.09
CA VAL A 175 2.25 -4.09 14.69
C VAL A 175 2.16 -3.96 16.20
N VAL A 176 1.50 -4.92 16.82
CA VAL A 176 1.35 -4.98 18.28
C VAL A 176 2.17 -6.13 18.86
N SER A 177 2.56 -5.98 20.13
CA SER A 177 3.19 -7.02 20.93
C SER A 177 2.36 -7.25 22.19
N ASP A 178 2.57 -8.39 22.84
CA ASP A 178 1.97 -8.73 24.16
C ASP A 178 0.43 -8.70 24.18
N ILE A 179 -0.22 -9.22 23.13
CA ILE A 179 -1.70 -9.28 23.06
C ILE A 179 -2.28 -10.08 24.24
N ALA A 180 -1.57 -11.06 24.79
CA ALA A 180 -2.00 -11.81 25.97
C ALA A 180 -2.28 -10.91 27.20
N SER A 181 -1.63 -9.74 27.28
CA SER A 181 -1.91 -8.75 28.33
C SER A 181 -3.17 -7.92 28.05
N ILE A 182 -3.68 -7.93 26.83
CA ILE A 182 -4.88 -7.19 26.41
C ILE A 182 -6.14 -8.05 26.60
N GLU A 183 -6.06 -9.37 26.36
CA GLU A 183 -7.19 -10.29 26.58
C GLU A 183 -7.69 -10.29 28.03
N ASN A 184 -6.80 -10.06 28.99
CA ASN A 184 -7.16 -9.93 30.40
C ASN A 184 -7.77 -8.56 30.80
N LYS A 185 -7.82 -7.60 29.89
CA LYS A 185 -8.42 -6.26 30.15
C LYS A 185 -9.71 -6.01 29.38
N THR A 186 -10.15 -6.92 28.53
CA THR A 186 -11.36 -6.77 27.72
C THR A 186 -12.55 -7.52 28.32
N SER A 187 -12.77 -7.43 29.63
CA SER A 187 -14.12 -7.40 30.17
C SER A 187 -14.62 -5.97 30.07
N LEU A 188 -14.81 -5.49 28.88
CA LEU A 188 -15.62 -4.31 28.63
C LEU A 188 -17.06 -4.80 28.55
N ASP A 189 -17.81 -4.50 29.62
CA ASP A 189 -19.25 -4.53 29.64
C ASP A 189 -19.77 -3.76 28.43
N LEU A 190 -20.49 -4.43 27.56
CA LEU A 190 -21.28 -3.86 26.47
C LEU A 190 -22.70 -3.67 26.98
#